data_68c94efd0efe6cfda11a671d385592ac
#
_entry.id   68c94efd0efe6cfda11a671d385592ac
#
_cell.length_a   1.000
_cell.length_b   1.000
_cell.length_c   1.000
_cell.angle_alpha   90.00
_cell.angle_beta   90.00
_cell.angle_gamma   90.00
#
_symmetry.space_group_name_H-M   'P 1'
#
loop_
_entity.id
_entity.type
_entity.pdbx_description
1 polymer ?
#
loop_
_entity_poly.entity_id
_entity_poly.type
_entity_poly.pdbx_seq_one_letter_code
_entity_poly.pdbx_strand_id
1 'polypeptide(L)'
;AFTGGNFAPTIHGAEVPCYRSAFDKTGDKPKMGTTNDSMRCYMAVKGGFDVPVVMGSRSTNMKIKIGGFEGRKLKTGDIIPIGNGITAPIKERILQKPEYGNEIRVILGPQDKYFTEKGIDTFLSCEYTVSDKSDRMGYRFEGEEIENNGTDIISDGIAEGSIQVSSNGQPIIMMADRQT
;
A
#
# COMPACT_ATOMS: atom_id res chain seq x y z
N ALA A 1 -11.30 -11.31 -9.37
CA ALA A 1 -11.71 -9.94 -9.06
C ALA A 1 -10.50 -9.03 -8.97
N PHE A 2 -10.69 -7.77 -9.33
CA PHE A 2 -9.69 -6.71 -9.18
C PHE A 2 -10.24 -5.62 -8.26
N THR A 3 -9.40 -5.05 -7.40
CA THR A 3 -9.75 -3.96 -6.49
C THR A 3 -8.56 -2.99 -6.34
N GLY A 4 -8.77 -1.87 -5.66
CA GLY A 4 -7.78 -0.79 -5.57
C GLY A 4 -7.95 0.21 -6.71
N GLY A 5 -6.85 0.68 -7.31
CA GLY A 5 -6.89 1.59 -8.44
C GLY A 5 -7.49 0.96 -9.69
N ASN A 6 -8.06 1.80 -10.53
CA ASN A 6 -8.57 1.35 -11.82
C ASN A 6 -7.43 1.27 -12.83
N PHE A 7 -6.84 0.09 -12.96
CA PHE A 7 -5.81 -0.24 -13.96
C PHE A 7 -6.40 -0.76 -15.27
N ALA A 8 -7.66 -0.47 -15.56
CA ALA A 8 -8.39 -0.93 -16.72
C ALA A 8 -8.11 -2.41 -17.04
N PRO A 9 -8.39 -3.34 -16.10
CA PRO A 9 -8.09 -4.74 -16.30
C PRO A 9 -8.94 -5.30 -17.44
N THR A 10 -8.34 -6.15 -18.26
CA THR A 10 -9.04 -6.83 -19.37
C THR A 10 -8.78 -8.33 -19.33
N ILE A 11 -9.77 -9.12 -19.79
CA ILE A 11 -9.63 -10.55 -20.08
C ILE A 11 -10.04 -10.75 -21.55
N HIS A 12 -9.16 -11.33 -22.35
CA HIS A 12 -9.36 -11.45 -23.82
C HIS A 12 -9.69 -10.13 -24.52
N GLY A 13 -9.19 -9.01 -24.02
CA GLY A 13 -9.46 -7.69 -24.57
C GLY A 13 -10.80 -7.07 -24.14
N ALA A 14 -11.66 -7.82 -23.45
CA ALA A 14 -12.86 -7.26 -22.83
C ALA A 14 -12.54 -6.67 -21.45
N GLU A 15 -13.06 -5.49 -21.19
CA GLU A 15 -12.88 -4.82 -19.90
C GLU A 15 -13.55 -5.60 -18.75
N VAL A 16 -12.85 -5.73 -17.64
CA VAL A 16 -13.34 -6.37 -16.40
C VAL A 16 -13.54 -5.28 -15.36
N PRO A 17 -14.78 -5.03 -14.92
CA PRO A 17 -15.03 -4.03 -13.88
C PRO A 17 -14.29 -4.35 -12.58
N CYS A 18 -13.64 -3.34 -12.00
CA CYS A 18 -13.08 -3.45 -10.65
C CYS A 18 -14.21 -3.60 -9.62
N TYR A 19 -13.88 -4.16 -8.45
CA TYR A 19 -14.81 -4.42 -7.33
C TYR A 19 -15.94 -5.38 -7.66
N ARG A 20 -15.79 -6.17 -8.72
CA ARG A 20 -16.77 -7.17 -9.16
C ARG A 20 -16.07 -8.49 -9.41
N SER A 21 -16.73 -9.59 -9.06
CA SER A 21 -16.22 -10.90 -9.44
C SER A 21 -16.37 -11.08 -10.98
N ALA A 22 -15.33 -11.59 -11.59
CA ALA A 22 -15.33 -11.99 -12.99
C ALA A 22 -15.10 -13.50 -13.07
N PHE A 23 -15.67 -14.11 -14.08
CA PHE A 23 -15.44 -15.52 -14.39
C PHE A 23 -14.39 -15.61 -15.48
N ASP A 24 -13.41 -16.44 -15.23
CA ASP A 24 -12.35 -16.77 -16.18
C ASP A 24 -12.36 -18.27 -16.47
N LYS A 25 -11.75 -18.64 -17.58
CA LYS A 25 -11.58 -20.02 -18.02
C LYS A 25 -10.09 -20.33 -18.14
N THR A 26 -9.78 -21.60 -18.14
CA THR A 26 -8.40 -22.04 -18.44
C THR A 26 -7.93 -21.47 -19.78
N GLY A 27 -6.78 -20.84 -19.76
CA GLY A 27 -6.21 -20.16 -20.93
C GLY A 27 -6.50 -18.66 -21.03
N ASP A 28 -7.36 -18.13 -20.17
CA ASP A 28 -7.61 -16.69 -20.12
C ASP A 28 -6.33 -15.91 -19.69
N LYS A 29 -6.14 -14.77 -20.33
CA LYS A 29 -4.97 -13.91 -20.10
C LYS A 29 -5.43 -12.55 -19.59
N PRO A 30 -5.47 -12.36 -18.28
CA PRO A 30 -5.73 -11.04 -17.73
C PRO A 30 -4.57 -10.09 -18.04
N LYS A 31 -4.92 -8.86 -18.45
CA LYS A 31 -3.97 -7.78 -18.65
C LYS A 31 -4.38 -6.61 -17.77
N MET A 32 -3.43 -5.90 -17.22
CA MET A 32 -3.63 -4.64 -16.51
C MET A 32 -2.90 -3.53 -17.24
N GLY A 33 -3.56 -2.39 -17.36
CA GLY A 33 -2.99 -1.17 -17.91
C GLY A 33 -2.36 -0.29 -16.85
N THR A 34 -2.36 1.00 -17.08
CA THR A 34 -1.92 2.03 -16.16
C THR A 34 -3.11 2.72 -15.50
N THR A 35 -2.89 3.37 -14.39
CA THR A 35 -3.92 4.15 -13.68
C THR A 35 -3.38 5.53 -13.32
N ASN A 36 -4.31 6.48 -13.14
CA ASN A 36 -4.02 7.83 -12.66
C ASN A 36 -4.69 8.11 -11.31
N ASP A 37 -5.42 7.14 -10.74
CA ASP A 37 -6.24 7.35 -9.54
C ASP A 37 -5.71 6.62 -8.30
N SER A 38 -4.71 5.77 -8.44
CA SER A 38 -4.16 5.00 -7.33
C SER A 38 -2.83 4.32 -7.69
N MET A 39 -2.03 4.02 -6.69
CA MET A 39 -0.73 3.36 -6.89
C MET A 39 -0.79 1.84 -6.83
N ARG A 40 -1.92 1.23 -6.42
CA ARG A 40 -2.00 -0.21 -6.16
C ARG A 40 -3.27 -0.82 -6.71
N CYS A 41 -3.11 -1.98 -7.31
CA CYS A 41 -4.20 -2.87 -7.68
C CYS A 41 -4.02 -4.22 -6.98
N TYR A 42 -5.12 -4.80 -6.59
CA TYR A 42 -5.15 -6.12 -5.99
C TYR A 42 -5.93 -7.07 -6.89
N MET A 43 -5.35 -8.21 -7.16
CA MET A 43 -6.00 -9.31 -7.86
C MET A 43 -6.29 -10.44 -6.88
N ALA A 44 -7.56 -10.80 -6.75
CA ALA A 44 -8.00 -11.95 -5.97
C ALA A 44 -8.47 -13.07 -6.89
N VAL A 45 -8.01 -14.28 -6.62
CA VAL A 45 -8.42 -15.50 -7.33
C VAL A 45 -9.11 -16.46 -6.38
N LYS A 46 -10.03 -17.26 -6.89
CA LYS A 46 -10.69 -18.31 -6.11
C LYS A 46 -9.66 -19.35 -5.65
N GLY A 47 -9.65 -19.68 -4.38
CA GLY A 47 -8.64 -20.56 -3.77
C GLY A 47 -7.40 -19.84 -3.25
N GLY A 48 -7.22 -18.58 -3.64
CA GLY A 48 -6.03 -17.80 -3.28
C GLY A 48 -4.76 -18.25 -4.02
N PHE A 49 -3.69 -17.50 -3.90
CA PHE A 49 -2.37 -17.91 -4.38
C PHE A 49 -1.74 -18.89 -3.38
N ASP A 50 -1.37 -20.07 -3.87
CA ASP A 50 -0.80 -21.12 -3.03
C ASP A 50 0.73 -21.02 -3.01
N VAL A 51 1.22 -20.01 -2.31
CA VAL A 51 2.63 -19.81 -2.04
C VAL A 51 2.93 -20.17 -0.58
N PRO A 52 4.18 -20.51 -0.23
CA PRO A 52 4.55 -20.90 1.12
C PRO A 52 4.16 -19.87 2.18
N VAL A 53 3.68 -20.37 3.31
CA VAL A 53 3.46 -19.53 4.49
C VAL A 53 4.79 -19.39 5.23
N VAL A 54 5.26 -18.16 5.39
CA VAL A 54 6.49 -17.84 6.12
C VAL A 54 6.14 -16.88 7.25
N MET A 55 6.47 -17.24 8.48
CA MET A 55 6.11 -16.48 9.69
C MET A 55 4.61 -16.10 9.76
N GLY A 56 3.74 -17.03 9.36
CA GLY A 56 2.29 -16.82 9.34
C GLY A 56 1.74 -15.99 8.18
N SER A 57 2.56 -15.60 7.22
CA SER A 57 2.17 -14.75 6.08
C SER A 57 2.54 -15.38 4.73
N ARG A 58 1.72 -15.09 3.71
CA ARG A 58 2.04 -15.37 2.29
C ARG A 58 2.57 -14.14 1.54
N SER A 59 2.78 -13.02 2.23
CA SER A 59 3.32 -11.80 1.62
C SER A 59 4.81 -11.93 1.30
N THR A 60 5.24 -11.24 0.25
CA THR A 60 6.66 -11.15 -0.11
C THR A 60 7.31 -9.99 0.64
N ASN A 61 8.39 -10.26 1.38
CA ASN A 61 9.29 -9.24 1.86
C ASN A 61 10.53 -9.20 0.95
N MET A 62 10.58 -8.22 0.06
CA MET A 62 11.65 -8.10 -0.93
C MET A 62 12.98 -7.65 -0.33
N LYS A 63 12.97 -6.96 0.82
CA LYS A 63 14.18 -6.45 1.48
C LYS A 63 15.05 -7.59 2.00
N ILE A 64 14.43 -8.55 2.66
CA ILE A 64 15.11 -9.74 3.20
C ILE A 64 14.88 -10.99 2.35
N LYS A 65 14.21 -10.86 1.19
CA LYS A 65 13.99 -11.90 0.17
C LYS A 65 13.30 -13.16 0.71
N ILE A 66 12.26 -13.00 1.52
CA ILE A 66 11.48 -14.13 2.07
C ILE A 66 9.98 -13.98 1.76
N GLY A 67 9.28 -15.12 1.85
CA GLY A 67 7.83 -15.22 1.66
C GLY A 67 7.38 -15.01 0.22
N GLY A 68 6.08 -15.07 0.00
CA GLY A 68 5.47 -14.94 -1.32
C GLY A 68 6.01 -15.93 -2.34
N PHE A 69 6.15 -15.49 -3.59
CA PHE A 69 6.75 -16.29 -4.65
C PHE A 69 8.27 -16.06 -4.69
N GLU A 70 9.02 -16.98 -4.11
CA GLU A 70 10.50 -16.98 -4.06
C GLU A 70 11.14 -15.71 -3.43
N GLY A 71 10.43 -14.99 -2.58
CA GLY A 71 10.96 -13.78 -1.91
C GLY A 71 11.33 -12.63 -2.86
N ARG A 72 10.79 -12.60 -4.07
CA ARG A 72 11.13 -11.63 -5.13
C ARG A 72 9.91 -11.08 -5.85
N LYS A 73 10.12 -10.06 -6.67
CA LYS A 73 9.12 -9.60 -7.65
C LYS A 73 8.81 -10.71 -8.66
N LEU A 74 7.57 -10.75 -9.12
CA LEU A 74 7.17 -11.63 -10.22
C LEU A 74 7.87 -11.21 -11.52
N LYS A 75 8.18 -12.20 -12.36
CA LYS A 75 8.79 -12.04 -13.68
C LYS A 75 7.89 -12.65 -14.73
N THR A 76 8.05 -12.21 -15.96
CA THR A 76 7.39 -12.85 -17.10
C THR A 76 7.76 -14.33 -17.15
N GLY A 77 6.75 -15.19 -17.27
CA GLY A 77 6.92 -16.65 -17.28
C GLY A 77 6.76 -17.33 -15.92
N ASP A 78 6.65 -16.59 -14.82
CA ASP A 78 6.36 -17.20 -13.52
C ASP A 78 4.99 -17.89 -13.53
N ILE A 79 4.94 -19.09 -12.97
CA ILE A 79 3.72 -19.86 -12.78
C ILE A 79 3.44 -19.92 -11.28
N ILE A 80 2.36 -19.26 -10.88
CA ILE A 80 1.98 -19.20 -9.47
C ILE A 80 0.85 -20.20 -9.24
N PRO A 81 1.02 -21.19 -8.36
CA PRO A 81 -0.04 -22.12 -8.05
C PRO A 81 -1.22 -21.42 -7.37
N ILE A 82 -2.41 -21.91 -7.66
CA ILE A 82 -3.67 -21.46 -7.06
C ILE A 82 -4.17 -22.60 -6.18
N GLY A 83 -4.55 -22.27 -4.96
CA GLY A 83 -5.09 -23.22 -4.01
C GLY A 83 -6.44 -23.81 -4.46
N ASN A 84 -6.76 -24.97 -3.94
CA ASN A 84 -8.06 -25.62 -4.20
C ASN A 84 -9.19 -24.74 -3.67
N GLY A 85 -9.95 -24.15 -4.57
CA GLY A 85 -11.08 -23.30 -4.22
C GLY A 85 -12.18 -24.13 -3.55
N ILE A 86 -12.98 -23.45 -2.73
CA ILE A 86 -14.21 -24.04 -2.18
C ILE A 86 -15.09 -24.49 -3.35
N THR A 87 -15.63 -25.71 -3.31
CA THR A 87 -16.47 -26.31 -4.35
C THR A 87 -17.85 -25.64 -4.49
N ALA A 88 -18.19 -24.70 -3.59
CA ALA A 88 -19.45 -23.97 -3.66
C ALA A 88 -19.59 -23.18 -4.99
N PRO A 89 -20.78 -23.10 -5.56
CA PRO A 89 -21.03 -22.33 -6.75
C PRO A 89 -20.63 -20.88 -6.55
N ILE A 90 -19.93 -20.32 -7.52
CA ILE A 90 -19.51 -18.90 -7.48
C ILE A 90 -20.75 -18.07 -7.79
N LYS A 91 -21.21 -17.31 -6.80
CA LYS A 91 -22.17 -16.23 -7.02
C LYS A 91 -21.42 -14.97 -7.42
N GLU A 92 -21.96 -14.24 -8.38
CA GLU A 92 -21.45 -12.92 -8.68
C GLU A 92 -21.50 -12.05 -7.42
N ARG A 93 -20.43 -11.37 -7.12
CA ARG A 93 -20.32 -10.46 -5.99
C ARG A 93 -19.87 -9.10 -6.48
N ILE A 94 -20.51 -8.08 -5.97
CA ILE A 94 -20.15 -6.68 -6.18
C ILE A 94 -19.77 -6.12 -4.81
N LEU A 95 -18.60 -5.50 -4.73
CA LEU A 95 -18.15 -4.77 -3.57
C LEU A 95 -18.33 -3.28 -3.83
N GLN A 96 -18.74 -2.54 -2.82
CA GLN A 96 -18.74 -1.09 -2.91
C GLN A 96 -17.30 -0.59 -2.98
N LYS A 97 -17.01 0.25 -3.98
CA LYS A 97 -15.71 0.94 -4.05
C LYS A 97 -15.63 1.91 -2.87
N PRO A 98 -14.56 1.87 -2.04
CA PRO A 98 -14.36 2.87 -1.02
C PRO A 98 -14.20 4.25 -1.65
N GLU A 99 -14.87 5.23 -1.10
CA GLU A 99 -14.68 6.64 -1.46
C GLU A 99 -13.74 7.27 -0.44
N TYR A 100 -12.66 7.85 -0.93
CA TYR A 100 -11.69 8.57 -0.12
C TYR A 100 -11.85 10.06 -0.40
N GLY A 101 -12.01 10.87 0.64
CA GLY A 101 -11.94 12.32 0.54
C GLY A 101 -10.52 12.79 0.24
N ASN A 102 -10.39 14.06 -0.14
CA ASN A 102 -9.08 14.70 -0.35
C ASN A 102 -8.48 15.25 0.96
N GLU A 103 -9.23 15.19 2.06
CA GLU A 103 -8.80 15.68 3.36
C GLU A 103 -8.23 14.52 4.21
N ILE A 104 -7.03 14.71 4.72
CA ILE A 104 -6.41 13.80 5.67
C ILE A 104 -6.43 14.47 7.04
N ARG A 105 -7.24 13.95 7.95
CA ARG A 105 -7.30 14.44 9.32
C ARG A 105 -6.15 13.87 10.15
N VAL A 106 -5.47 14.75 10.88
CA VAL A 106 -4.37 14.40 11.77
C VAL A 106 -4.66 14.84 13.19
N ILE A 107 -4.03 14.21 14.15
CA ILE A 107 -4.00 14.63 15.56
C ILE A 107 -2.54 14.82 15.96
N LEU A 108 -2.28 15.80 16.82
CA LEU A 108 -0.93 16.00 17.35
C LEU A 108 -0.55 14.82 18.23
N GLY A 109 0.68 14.37 18.09
CA GLY A 109 1.24 13.27 18.86
C GLY A 109 1.75 13.73 20.24
N PRO A 110 2.21 12.81 21.09
CA PRO A 110 2.67 13.14 22.45
C PRO A 110 3.96 14.00 22.48
N GLN A 111 4.63 14.14 21.35
CA GLN A 111 5.83 14.94 21.19
C GLN A 111 5.56 16.30 20.51
N ASP A 112 4.32 16.78 20.47
CA ASP A 112 3.93 18.04 19.82
C ASP A 112 4.72 19.26 20.36
N LYS A 113 5.07 19.27 21.64
CA LYS A 113 5.87 20.32 22.31
C LYS A 113 7.28 20.50 21.74
N TYR A 114 7.77 19.57 20.94
CA TYR A 114 9.07 19.70 20.26
C TYR A 114 8.99 20.50 18.97
N PHE A 115 7.80 20.82 18.50
CA PHE A 115 7.59 21.64 17.31
C PHE A 115 7.24 23.07 17.71
N THR A 116 7.67 24.02 16.89
CA THR A 116 7.22 25.41 17.02
C THR A 116 5.81 25.55 16.44
N GLU A 117 5.07 26.59 16.84
CA GLU A 117 3.79 26.92 16.22
C GLU A 117 3.94 27.09 14.70
N LYS A 118 5.02 27.78 14.26
CA LYS A 118 5.34 27.93 12.86
C LYS A 118 5.59 26.58 12.16
N GLY A 119 6.26 25.63 12.83
CA GLY A 119 6.50 24.30 12.27
C GLY A 119 5.19 23.53 12.05
N ILE A 120 4.26 23.60 13.01
CA ILE A 120 2.93 22.99 12.89
C ILE A 120 2.14 23.65 11.75
N ASP A 121 2.13 24.98 11.67
CA ASP A 121 1.45 25.71 10.60
C ASP A 121 2.04 25.38 9.23
N THR A 122 3.37 25.29 9.11
CA THR A 122 4.05 24.86 7.90
C THR A 122 3.57 23.46 7.47
N PHE A 123 3.55 22.51 8.40
CA PHE A 123 3.09 21.15 8.10
C PHE A 123 1.65 21.09 7.61
N LEU A 124 0.76 21.91 8.16
CA LEU A 124 -0.67 21.90 7.83
C LEU A 124 -1.04 22.70 6.57
N SER A 125 -0.20 23.66 6.18
CA SER A 125 -0.51 24.61 5.09
C SER A 125 0.34 24.44 3.83
N CYS A 126 1.50 23.81 3.92
CA CYS A 126 2.39 23.66 2.76
C CYS A 126 2.13 22.35 2.02
N GLU A 127 2.51 22.32 0.75
CA GLU A 127 2.46 21.13 -0.09
C GLU A 127 3.71 20.26 0.10
N TYR A 128 3.51 18.96 0.14
CA TYR A 128 4.57 17.98 0.23
C TYR A 128 4.47 16.96 -0.90
N THR A 129 5.59 16.63 -1.50
CA THR A 129 5.68 15.64 -2.57
C THR A 129 6.19 14.30 -2.01
N VAL A 130 5.55 13.21 -2.41
CA VAL A 130 6.01 11.88 -2.04
C VAL A 130 7.34 11.58 -2.74
N SER A 131 8.37 11.31 -1.95
CA SER A 131 9.70 10.96 -2.44
C SER A 131 9.73 9.55 -3.03
N ASP A 132 10.53 9.33 -4.05
CA ASP A 132 10.79 8.00 -4.63
C ASP A 132 11.59 7.06 -3.70
N LYS A 133 12.12 7.58 -2.58
CA LYS A 133 12.68 6.79 -1.48
C LYS A 133 11.63 6.18 -0.55
N SER A 134 10.34 6.37 -0.85
CA SER A 134 9.23 5.79 -0.09
C SER A 134 9.14 4.29 -0.29
N ASP A 135 8.88 3.57 0.81
CA ASP A 135 8.73 2.11 0.81
C ASP A 135 7.61 1.65 1.77
N ARG A 136 7.55 0.36 2.06
CA ARG A 136 6.58 -0.20 3.00
C ARG A 136 6.86 0.14 4.47
N MET A 137 8.02 0.69 4.80
CA MET A 137 8.35 1.17 6.14
C MET A 137 7.78 2.56 6.39
N GLY A 138 7.84 3.44 5.36
CA GLY A 138 7.34 4.79 5.46
C GLY A 138 7.28 5.53 4.12
N TYR A 139 6.25 6.34 3.97
CA TYR A 139 6.19 7.32 2.90
C TYR A 139 6.94 8.57 3.33
N ARG A 140 8.03 8.83 2.63
CA ARG A 140 8.87 10.01 2.84
C ARG A 140 8.37 11.14 1.96
N PHE A 141 8.33 12.32 2.55
CA PHE A 141 7.88 13.51 1.85
C PHE A 141 9.02 14.52 1.73
N GLU A 142 8.97 15.30 0.69
CA GLU A 142 9.89 16.42 0.41
C GLU A 142 9.03 17.68 0.24
N GLY A 143 9.39 18.74 0.95
CA GLY A 143 8.69 20.01 0.95
C GLY A 143 9.34 21.02 1.87
N GLU A 144 8.58 22.01 2.32
CA GLU A 144 9.05 23.02 3.27
C GLU A 144 9.45 22.35 4.60
N GLU A 145 10.53 22.83 5.20
CA GLU A 145 11.08 22.27 6.44
C GLU A 145 10.16 22.57 7.63
N ILE A 146 9.78 21.53 8.36
CA ILE A 146 8.99 21.63 9.60
C ILE A 146 9.94 22.01 10.72
N GLU A 147 9.82 23.24 11.18
CA GLU A 147 10.65 23.78 12.26
C GLU A 147 10.40 23.03 13.58
N ASN A 148 11.47 22.53 14.16
CA ASN A 148 11.43 21.82 15.43
C ASN A 148 12.61 22.23 16.33
N ASN A 149 12.52 21.93 17.63
CA ASN A 149 13.53 22.32 18.60
C ASN A 149 14.79 21.43 18.60
N GLY A 150 14.97 20.60 17.56
CA GLY A 150 16.20 19.81 17.34
C GLY A 150 16.47 18.73 18.38
N THR A 151 15.47 18.28 19.12
CA THR A 151 15.64 17.27 20.16
C THR A 151 15.41 15.88 19.58
N ASP A 152 16.44 15.05 19.62
CA ASP A 152 16.27 13.62 19.36
C ASP A 152 15.42 12.98 20.46
N ILE A 153 14.46 12.18 20.04
CA ILE A 153 13.63 11.40 20.97
C ILE A 153 14.18 9.98 21.12
N ILE A 154 14.02 9.43 22.31
CA ILE A 154 14.30 8.01 22.55
C ILE A 154 13.31 7.19 21.71
N SER A 155 13.78 6.06 21.16
CA SER A 155 12.92 5.12 20.41
C SER A 155 11.68 4.77 21.21
N ASP A 156 10.52 4.89 20.57
CA ASP A 156 9.22 4.66 21.15
C ASP A 156 8.37 3.79 20.23
N GLY A 157 7.32 3.18 20.77
CA GLY A 157 6.38 2.38 19.99
C GLY A 157 5.60 3.23 19.00
N ILE A 158 5.72 2.94 17.71
CA ILE A 158 5.10 3.73 16.63
C ILE A 158 3.91 2.99 16.04
N ALA A 159 2.73 3.62 16.05
CA ALA A 159 1.54 3.11 15.38
C ALA A 159 1.62 3.30 13.86
N GLU A 160 0.89 2.49 13.10
CA GLU A 160 0.72 2.72 11.67
C GLU A 160 -0.03 4.04 11.43
N GLY A 161 0.46 4.82 10.45
CA GLY A 161 -0.06 6.15 10.17
C GLY A 161 0.54 7.26 11.03
N SER A 162 1.40 6.95 12.02
CA SER A 162 2.16 8.00 12.74
C SER A 162 3.00 8.80 11.76
N ILE A 163 3.07 10.11 11.96
CA ILE A 163 3.92 11.01 11.16
C ILE A 163 5.12 11.37 12.01
N GLN A 164 6.28 10.91 11.58
CA GLN A 164 7.56 11.25 12.18
C GLN A 164 8.20 12.37 11.39
N VAL A 165 8.67 13.40 12.03
CA VAL A 165 9.49 14.45 11.42
C VAL A 165 10.94 14.16 11.74
N SER A 166 11.74 13.97 10.71
CA SER A 166 13.18 13.71 10.83
C SER A 166 13.96 14.99 11.18
N SER A 167 15.23 14.86 11.56
CA SER A 167 16.08 15.98 11.95
C SER A 167 16.24 17.06 10.85
N ASN A 168 16.01 16.71 9.60
CA ASN A 168 15.99 17.64 8.48
C ASN A 168 14.61 18.27 8.20
N GLY A 169 13.68 18.18 9.16
CA GLY A 169 12.34 18.78 9.06
C GLY A 169 11.38 18.12 8.07
N GLN A 170 11.75 16.96 7.48
CA GLN A 170 10.91 16.31 6.48
C GLN A 170 10.00 15.24 7.11
N PRO A 171 8.69 15.23 6.79
CA PRO A 171 7.76 14.28 7.37
C PRO A 171 7.84 12.90 6.71
N ILE A 172 7.60 11.86 7.54
CA ILE A 172 7.55 10.46 7.12
C ILE A 172 6.29 9.85 7.71
N ILE A 173 5.35 9.37 6.89
CA ILE A 173 4.19 8.61 7.36
C ILE A 173 4.60 7.15 7.52
N MET A 174 4.52 6.63 8.74
CA MET A 174 4.92 5.28 9.08
C MET A 174 3.92 4.26 8.58
N MET A 175 4.39 3.29 7.80
CA MET A 175 3.58 2.31 7.11
C MET A 175 3.63 0.92 7.79
N ALA A 176 3.08 -0.10 7.13
CA ALA A 176 2.89 -1.44 7.71
C ALA A 176 4.18 -2.11 8.20
N ASP A 177 5.31 -1.92 7.49
CA ASP A 177 6.62 -2.53 7.85
C ASP A 177 7.52 -1.57 8.66
N ARG A 178 6.92 -0.56 9.30
CA ARG A 178 7.65 0.44 10.11
C ARG A 178 8.48 -0.20 11.21
N GLN A 179 9.53 0.49 11.59
CA GLN A 179 10.38 0.14 12.72
C GLN A 179 10.44 1.34 13.69
N THR A 180 10.61 1.03 14.95
CA THR A 180 10.83 2.01 16.03
C THR A 180 12.23 2.61 15.97
#